data_cb3471916fa7c0d637ccc04650f9b819
#
_entry.id   cb3471916fa7c0d637ccc04650f9b819
#
_cell.length_a   1.000
_cell.length_b   1.000
_cell.length_c   1.000
_cell.angle_alpha   90.00
_cell.angle_beta   90.00
_cell.angle_gamma   90.00
#
_symmetry.space_group_name_H-M   'P 1'
#
loop_
_entity.id
_entity.type
_entity.pdbx_description
1 polymer ?
#
loop_
_entity_poly.entity_id
_entity_poly.type
_entity_poly.pdbx_seq_one_letter_code
_entity_poly.pdbx_strand_id
1 'polypeptide(L)'
;MRRGQDDSKKLLAELRAIYARVDSSLGGWTCDASTDCCRFGVTGREPYPTAIEIAELERAVRARGGLPKRRVLPVAGERRCALLGDDGKCLVYASRPFGCRTFYCERAKSPVGEGVRALPKNEINDASRAIVDLSAKFDARNPGPRPLSKVTATW
;
A
#
# COMPACT_ATOMS: atom_id res chain seq x y z
N MET A 1 9.17 28.06 4.53
CA MET A 1 8.92 26.91 3.63
C MET A 1 9.81 25.68 3.87
N ARG A 2 11.06 25.77 4.32
CA ARG A 2 11.95 24.59 4.55
C ARG A 2 11.51 23.68 5.70
N ARG A 3 10.99 24.21 6.82
CA ARG A 3 10.56 23.40 7.99
C ARG A 3 9.49 22.37 7.66
N GLY A 4 8.43 22.73 6.94
CA GLY A 4 7.36 21.79 6.61
C GLY A 4 7.77 20.64 5.67
N GLN A 5 8.80 20.85 4.84
CA GLN A 5 9.36 19.79 3.98
C GLN A 5 10.21 18.79 4.79
N ASP A 6 10.93 19.27 5.79
CA ASP A 6 11.76 18.39 6.64
C ASP A 6 10.88 17.56 7.58
N ASP A 7 9.79 18.15 8.12
CA ASP A 7 8.80 17.42 8.92
C ASP A 7 8.11 16.32 8.09
N SER A 8 7.70 16.62 6.85
CA SER A 8 7.09 15.63 5.96
C SER A 8 8.04 14.48 5.62
N LYS A 9 9.32 14.75 5.39
CA LYS A 9 10.33 13.71 5.15
C LYS A 9 10.50 12.80 6.34
N LYS A 10 10.52 13.38 7.56
CA LYS A 10 10.62 12.64 8.82
C LYS A 10 9.42 11.71 8.99
N LEU A 11 8.20 12.21 8.82
CA LEU A 11 6.98 11.41 8.93
C LEU A 11 6.95 10.26 7.91
N LEU A 12 7.38 10.49 6.67
CA LEU A 12 7.51 9.43 5.66
C LEU A 12 8.58 8.40 6.02
N ALA A 13 9.67 8.81 6.68
CA ALA A 13 10.68 7.87 7.18
C ALA A 13 10.13 7.01 8.31
N GLU A 14 9.34 7.58 9.21
CA GLU A 14 8.63 6.84 10.27
C GLU A 14 7.64 5.83 9.70
N LEU A 15 6.86 6.22 8.68
CA LEU A 15 5.96 5.29 7.95
C LEU A 15 6.73 4.10 7.39
N ARG A 16 7.85 4.34 6.70
CA ARG A 16 8.69 3.26 6.14
C ARG A 16 9.27 2.36 7.22
N ALA A 17 9.60 2.89 8.39
CA ALA A 17 10.05 2.09 9.53
C ALA A 17 8.95 1.18 10.05
N ILE A 18 7.68 1.65 10.09
CA ILE A 18 6.53 0.80 10.41
C ILE A 18 6.38 -0.30 9.37
N TYR A 19 6.45 0.03 8.09
CA TYR A 19 6.36 -0.93 6.99
C TYR A 19 7.45 -2.01 7.08
N ALA A 20 8.69 -1.62 7.35
CA ALA A 20 9.81 -2.55 7.50
C ALA A 20 9.60 -3.52 8.67
N ARG A 21 9.07 -3.05 9.80
CA ARG A 21 8.74 -3.93 10.94
C ARG A 21 7.66 -4.93 10.58
N VAL A 22 6.58 -4.48 9.91
CA VAL A 22 5.49 -5.35 9.47
C VAL A 22 6.01 -6.41 8.50
N ASP A 23 6.79 -6.02 7.50
CA ASP A 23 7.36 -6.96 6.52
C ASP A 23 8.31 -7.96 7.20
N SER A 24 9.11 -7.51 8.18
CA SER A 24 9.98 -8.41 8.96
C SER A 24 9.20 -9.42 9.78
N SER A 25 8.10 -9.00 10.41
CA SER A 25 7.23 -9.89 11.19
C SER A 25 6.50 -10.91 10.30
N LEU A 26 6.31 -10.60 9.01
CA LEU A 26 5.76 -11.54 8.02
C LEU A 26 6.81 -12.55 7.49
N GLY A 27 8.02 -12.59 8.04
CA GLY A 27 9.03 -13.58 7.72
C GLY A 27 9.61 -13.49 6.30
N GLY A 28 9.64 -12.27 5.73
CA GLY A 28 10.21 -12.07 4.39
C GLY A 28 9.34 -12.60 3.24
N TRP A 29 8.05 -12.87 3.52
CA TRP A 29 7.12 -13.27 2.49
C TRP A 29 7.05 -12.25 1.35
N THR A 30 7.12 -12.72 0.10
CA THR A 30 7.04 -11.89 -1.10
C THR A 30 5.88 -12.32 -1.98
N CYS A 31 5.34 -11.38 -2.75
CA CYS A 31 4.26 -11.65 -3.70
C CYS A 31 4.73 -12.58 -4.82
N ASP A 32 4.00 -13.64 -5.05
CA ASP A 32 4.21 -14.58 -6.16
C ASP A 32 3.45 -14.23 -7.44
N ALA A 33 2.97 -13.00 -7.54
CA ALA A 33 2.19 -12.50 -8.67
C ALA A 33 0.81 -13.17 -8.85
N SER A 34 0.16 -13.62 -7.74
CA SER A 34 -1.21 -14.16 -7.80
C SER A 34 -2.24 -13.15 -8.31
N THR A 35 -1.95 -11.85 -8.21
CA THR A 35 -2.75 -10.71 -8.67
C THR A 35 -4.11 -10.50 -8.00
N ASP A 36 -4.62 -11.46 -7.24
CA ASP A 36 -5.97 -11.42 -6.66
C ASP A 36 -6.23 -10.14 -5.85
N CYS A 37 -5.28 -9.75 -4.99
CA CYS A 37 -5.40 -8.53 -4.19
C CYS A 37 -5.36 -7.23 -5.02
N CYS A 38 -4.93 -7.30 -6.29
CA CYS A 38 -4.83 -6.17 -7.22
C CYS A 38 -6.00 -6.12 -8.21
N ARG A 39 -6.92 -7.09 -8.17
CA ARG A 39 -8.08 -7.20 -9.06
C ARG A 39 -9.36 -6.91 -8.27
N PHE A 40 -9.62 -5.65 -8.01
CA PHE A 40 -10.72 -5.18 -7.17
C PHE A 40 -12.11 -5.61 -7.69
N GLY A 41 -12.26 -5.75 -9.00
CA GLY A 41 -13.50 -6.24 -9.61
C GLY A 41 -13.78 -7.71 -9.32
N VAL A 42 -12.73 -8.52 -9.15
CA VAL A 42 -12.84 -9.96 -8.84
C VAL A 42 -13.07 -10.18 -7.35
N THR A 43 -12.28 -9.51 -6.51
CA THR A 43 -12.32 -9.74 -5.06
C THR A 43 -13.40 -8.94 -4.35
N GLY A 44 -13.94 -7.90 -4.98
CA GLY A 44 -14.82 -6.92 -4.34
C GLY A 44 -14.13 -6.08 -3.24
N ARG A 45 -12.81 -6.20 -3.11
CA ARG A 45 -12.02 -5.54 -2.07
C ARG A 45 -11.08 -4.53 -2.69
N GLU A 46 -10.97 -3.37 -2.07
CA GLU A 46 -10.10 -2.29 -2.50
C GLU A 46 -9.38 -1.70 -1.29
N PRO A 47 -8.06 -1.44 -1.34
CA PRO A 47 -7.36 -0.78 -0.25
C PRO A 47 -7.73 0.71 -0.15
N TYR A 48 -7.74 1.19 1.08
CA TYR A 48 -8.03 2.58 1.45
C TYR A 48 -6.81 3.18 2.16
N PRO A 49 -5.78 3.59 1.42
CA PRO A 49 -4.61 4.23 2.02
C PRO A 49 -4.95 5.58 2.65
N THR A 50 -4.28 5.87 3.76
CA THR A 50 -4.33 7.17 4.45
C THR A 50 -3.52 8.22 3.70
N ALA A 51 -3.64 9.51 4.07
CA ALA A 51 -2.98 10.60 3.36
C ALA A 51 -1.44 10.42 3.29
N ILE A 52 -0.81 9.99 4.36
CA ILE A 52 0.63 9.76 4.38
C ILE A 52 1.05 8.56 3.50
N GLU A 53 0.22 7.51 3.46
CA GLU A 53 0.46 6.35 2.59
C GLU A 53 0.31 6.72 1.12
N ILE A 54 -0.65 7.60 0.78
CA ILE A 54 -0.81 8.14 -0.56
C ILE A 54 0.42 8.94 -0.96
N ALA A 55 0.93 9.79 -0.09
CA ALA A 55 2.15 10.56 -0.36
C ALA A 55 3.39 9.66 -0.60
N GLU A 56 3.51 8.55 0.16
CA GLU A 56 4.57 7.57 -0.08
C GLU A 56 4.41 6.85 -1.41
N LEU A 57 3.17 6.48 -1.78
CA LEU A 57 2.88 5.89 -3.09
C LEU A 57 3.21 6.85 -4.23
N GLU A 58 2.78 8.12 -4.14
CA GLU A 58 3.10 9.15 -5.14
C GLU A 58 4.60 9.34 -5.30
N ARG A 59 5.32 9.39 -4.19
CA ARG A 59 6.78 9.48 -4.19
C ARG A 59 7.41 8.32 -4.95
N ALA A 60 6.96 7.09 -4.67
CA ALA A 60 7.48 5.89 -5.30
C ALA A 60 7.13 5.83 -6.80
N VAL A 61 5.93 6.22 -7.18
CA VAL A 61 5.51 6.30 -8.59
C VAL A 61 6.33 7.33 -9.35
N ARG A 62 6.54 8.53 -8.78
CA ARG A 62 7.39 9.57 -9.40
C ARG A 62 8.84 9.11 -9.56
N ALA A 63 9.39 8.43 -8.55
CA ALA A 63 10.77 7.93 -8.58
C ALA A 63 11.02 6.91 -9.71
N ARG A 64 9.99 6.17 -10.13
CA ARG A 64 10.07 5.22 -11.25
C ARG A 64 9.72 5.84 -12.62
N GLY A 65 9.43 7.13 -12.69
CA GLY A 65 9.06 7.83 -13.92
C GLY A 65 7.55 7.84 -14.23
N GLY A 66 6.71 7.60 -13.24
CA GLY A 66 5.25 7.61 -13.38
C GLY A 66 4.61 6.24 -13.60
N LEU A 67 3.31 6.24 -13.84
CA LEU A 67 2.58 5.03 -14.22
C LEU A 67 2.75 4.74 -15.72
N PRO A 68 2.80 3.46 -16.12
CA PRO A 68 2.85 3.10 -17.53
C PRO A 68 1.56 3.53 -18.22
N LYS A 69 1.67 4.13 -19.40
CA LYS A 69 0.50 4.41 -20.25
C LYS A 69 -0.08 3.09 -20.74
N ARG A 70 -1.23 2.73 -20.20
CA ARG A 70 -1.90 1.49 -20.63
C ARG A 70 -2.61 1.72 -21.96
N ARG A 71 -2.29 0.90 -22.96
CA ARG A 71 -2.95 0.90 -24.26
C ARG A 71 -4.20 0.00 -24.30
N VAL A 72 -4.43 -0.80 -23.28
CA VAL A 72 -5.54 -1.74 -23.22
C VAL A 72 -6.74 -1.05 -22.60
N LEU A 73 -7.85 -1.01 -23.33
CA LEU A 73 -9.13 -0.58 -22.78
C LEU A 73 -9.50 -1.48 -21.60
N PRO A 74 -9.92 -0.92 -20.46
CA PRO A 74 -10.38 -1.72 -19.35
C PRO A 74 -11.54 -2.62 -19.84
N VAL A 75 -11.42 -3.91 -19.61
CA VAL A 75 -12.54 -4.81 -19.83
C VAL A 75 -13.65 -4.37 -18.88
N ALA A 76 -14.86 -4.18 -19.43
CA ALA A 76 -16.00 -3.75 -18.64
C ALA A 76 -16.17 -4.68 -17.43
N GLY A 77 -16.16 -4.12 -16.23
CA GLY A 77 -16.26 -4.86 -14.95
C GLY A 77 -14.93 -5.23 -14.27
N GLU A 78 -13.79 -5.12 -14.93
CA GLU A 78 -12.50 -5.38 -14.30
C GLU A 78 -11.92 -4.11 -13.67
N ARG A 79 -12.18 -3.92 -12.38
CA ARG A 79 -11.48 -2.88 -11.59
C ARG A 79 -10.12 -3.43 -11.17
N ARG A 80 -9.10 -3.04 -11.91
CA ARG A 80 -7.72 -3.44 -11.69
C ARG A 80 -6.94 -2.31 -11.01
N CYS A 81 -6.06 -2.66 -10.07
CA CYS A 81 -5.16 -1.70 -9.47
C CYS A 81 -4.25 -1.05 -10.53
N ALA A 82 -4.17 0.29 -10.54
CA ALA A 82 -3.30 1.02 -11.46
C ALA A 82 -1.80 0.72 -11.25
N LEU A 83 -1.45 0.26 -10.04
CA LEU A 83 -0.08 -0.09 -9.66
C LEU A 83 0.30 -1.54 -10.02
N LEU A 84 -0.60 -2.32 -10.60
CA LEU A 84 -0.31 -3.69 -11.04
C LEU A 84 0.44 -3.66 -12.37
N GLY A 85 1.66 -4.18 -12.39
CA GLY A 85 2.48 -4.32 -13.60
C GLY A 85 2.00 -5.46 -14.50
N ASP A 86 2.55 -5.51 -15.71
CA ASP A 86 2.21 -6.55 -16.70
C ASP A 86 2.81 -7.92 -16.33
N ASP A 87 3.82 -7.92 -15.48
CA ASP A 87 4.42 -9.12 -14.87
C ASP A 87 3.60 -9.69 -13.69
N GLY A 88 2.45 -9.09 -13.38
CA GLY A 88 1.60 -9.49 -12.26
C GLY A 88 2.08 -9.02 -10.89
N LYS A 89 3.11 -8.17 -10.82
CA LYS A 89 3.66 -7.63 -9.57
C LYS A 89 3.29 -6.16 -9.38
N CYS A 90 3.28 -5.72 -8.13
CA CYS A 90 3.07 -4.30 -7.83
C CYS A 90 4.29 -3.48 -8.26
N LEU A 91 4.06 -2.45 -9.07
CA LEU A 91 5.10 -1.54 -9.59
C LEU A 91 5.89 -0.81 -8.49
N VAL A 92 5.28 -0.62 -7.33
CA VAL A 92 5.84 0.06 -6.15
C VAL A 92 5.76 -0.82 -4.91
N TYR A 93 6.11 -2.10 -5.06
CA TYR A 93 5.90 -3.14 -4.06
C TYR A 93 6.42 -2.77 -2.66
N ALA A 94 7.60 -2.16 -2.57
CA ALA A 94 8.19 -1.73 -1.29
C ALA A 94 7.38 -0.62 -0.59
N SER A 95 6.66 0.19 -1.36
CA SER A 95 5.83 1.31 -0.86
C SER A 95 4.33 0.99 -0.84
N ARG A 96 3.92 -0.28 -1.01
CA ARG A 96 2.52 -0.66 -0.98
C ARG A 96 1.85 -0.31 0.35
N PRO A 97 0.58 0.12 0.36
CA PRO A 97 -0.14 0.50 1.58
C PRO A 97 -0.22 -0.62 2.60
N PHE A 98 -0.44 -0.27 3.86
CA PHE A 98 -0.56 -1.21 4.97
C PHE A 98 -1.62 -2.29 4.72
N GLY A 99 -2.78 -1.91 4.18
CA GLY A 99 -3.82 -2.85 3.79
C GLY A 99 -3.32 -3.89 2.78
N CYS A 100 -2.55 -3.49 1.77
CA CYS A 100 -1.96 -4.42 0.81
C CYS A 100 -0.90 -5.34 1.43
N ARG A 101 -0.32 -4.97 2.57
CA ARG A 101 0.65 -5.79 3.31
C ARG A 101 -0.01 -6.85 4.17
N THR A 102 -1.19 -6.56 4.71
CA THR A 102 -1.77 -7.32 5.82
C THR A 102 -3.15 -7.91 5.55
N PHE A 103 -4.03 -7.18 4.87
CA PHE A 103 -5.45 -7.56 4.77
C PHE A 103 -5.87 -8.12 3.42
N TYR A 104 -5.23 -7.66 2.34
CA TYR A 104 -5.72 -7.94 0.99
C TYR A 104 -5.03 -9.14 0.35
N CYS A 105 -3.92 -9.60 0.90
CA CYS A 105 -3.28 -10.81 0.46
C CYS A 105 -3.72 -12.01 1.31
N GLU A 106 -4.48 -12.94 0.73
CA GLU A 106 -4.91 -14.14 1.45
C GLU A 106 -3.73 -14.96 1.98
N ARG A 107 -2.60 -14.93 1.28
CA ARG A 107 -1.38 -15.62 1.70
C ARG A 107 -0.68 -14.97 2.88
N ALA A 108 -0.82 -13.66 3.05
CA ALA A 108 -0.36 -12.98 4.26
C ALA A 108 -1.22 -13.32 5.49
N LYS A 109 -2.44 -13.82 5.27
CA LYS A 109 -3.37 -14.22 6.34
C LYS A 109 -3.27 -15.68 6.71
N SER A 110 -2.90 -16.53 5.76
CA SER A 110 -2.83 -18.00 5.96
C SER A 110 -1.37 -18.43 5.97
N PRO A 111 -0.89 -19.07 7.04
CA PRO A 111 0.44 -19.63 7.04
C PRO A 111 0.48 -20.81 6.04
N VAL A 112 0.96 -20.55 4.84
CA VAL A 112 1.22 -21.59 3.84
C VAL A 112 2.70 -21.92 3.90
N GLY A 113 3.04 -23.01 4.59
CA GLY A 113 4.40 -23.50 4.72
C GLY A 113 5.05 -23.21 6.06
N GLU A 114 6.06 -24.01 6.40
CA GLU A 114 6.88 -23.80 7.59
C GLU A 114 7.59 -22.44 7.50
N GLY A 115 7.37 -21.59 8.51
CA GLY A 115 8.07 -20.30 8.67
C GLY A 115 7.27 -19.05 8.35
N VAL A 116 6.07 -19.14 7.73
CA VAL A 116 5.22 -17.95 7.52
C VAL A 116 4.28 -17.78 8.71
N ARG A 117 4.52 -16.77 9.52
CA ARG A 117 3.62 -16.40 10.62
C ARG A 117 2.64 -15.34 10.17
N ALA A 118 1.35 -15.58 10.42
CA ALA A 118 0.38 -14.49 10.39
C ALA A 118 0.76 -13.45 11.45
N LEU A 119 0.66 -12.16 11.13
CA LEU A 119 0.89 -11.09 12.09
C LEU A 119 -0.08 -11.24 13.28
N PRO A 120 0.39 -11.16 14.52
CA PRO A 120 -0.49 -11.07 15.67
C PRO A 120 -1.43 -9.87 15.56
N LYS A 121 -2.68 -10.05 15.97
CA LYS A 121 -3.70 -8.99 15.89
C LYS A 121 -3.32 -7.70 16.60
N ASN A 122 -2.59 -7.79 17.71
CA ASN A 122 -2.07 -6.64 18.43
C ASN A 122 -1.05 -5.86 17.59
N GLU A 123 -0.11 -6.52 16.92
CA GLU A 123 0.86 -5.86 16.04
C GLU A 123 0.19 -5.16 14.87
N ILE A 124 -0.82 -5.79 14.25
CA ILE A 124 -1.62 -5.18 13.19
C ILE A 124 -2.31 -3.91 13.70
N ASN A 125 -2.96 -4.00 14.86
CA ASN A 125 -3.69 -2.88 15.44
C ASN A 125 -2.76 -1.73 15.83
N ASP A 126 -1.61 -2.02 16.42
CA ASP A 126 -0.64 -1.01 16.83
C ASP A 126 -0.02 -0.32 15.63
N ALA A 127 0.36 -1.06 14.59
CA ALA A 127 0.85 -0.51 13.35
C ALA A 127 -0.22 0.35 12.65
N SER A 128 -1.47 -0.11 12.60
CA SER A 128 -2.58 0.64 12.02
C SER A 128 -2.81 1.97 12.74
N ARG A 129 -2.84 1.96 14.08
CA ARG A 129 -2.99 3.20 14.90
C ARG A 129 -1.84 4.16 14.64
N ALA A 130 -0.60 3.67 14.66
CA ALA A 130 0.57 4.49 14.40
C ALA A 130 0.51 5.16 13.01
N ILE A 131 0.04 4.46 11.98
CA ILE A 131 -0.13 5.02 10.63
C ILE A 131 -1.22 6.10 10.62
N VAL A 132 -2.34 5.89 11.31
CA VAL A 132 -3.41 6.89 11.44
C VAL A 132 -2.89 8.15 12.13
N ASP A 133 -2.13 8.00 13.23
CA ASP A 133 -1.53 9.12 13.95
C ASP A 133 -0.51 9.89 13.09
N LEU A 134 0.31 9.19 12.33
CA LEU A 134 1.24 9.81 11.37
C LEU A 134 0.49 10.56 10.28
N SER A 135 -0.62 9.99 9.77
CA SER A 135 -1.43 10.63 8.75
C SER A 135 -2.10 11.91 9.25
N ALA A 136 -2.57 11.93 10.49
CA ALA A 136 -3.13 13.13 11.12
C ALA A 136 -2.10 14.25 11.29
N LYS A 137 -0.83 13.90 11.59
CA LYS A 137 0.28 14.86 11.64
C LYS A 137 0.70 15.34 10.25
N PHE A 138 0.61 14.46 9.24
CA PHE A 138 1.03 14.76 7.87
C PHE A 138 0.03 15.69 7.16
N ASP A 139 -1.26 15.38 7.26
CA ASP A 139 -2.35 16.19 6.68
C ASP A 139 -3.53 16.27 7.68
N ALA A 140 -3.49 17.26 8.55
CA ALA A 140 -4.53 17.48 9.56
C ALA A 140 -5.91 17.82 8.98
N ARG A 141 -5.96 18.28 7.73
CA ARG A 141 -7.23 18.66 7.08
C ARG A 141 -7.93 17.47 6.44
N ASN A 142 -7.17 16.52 5.92
CA ASN A 142 -7.71 15.36 5.21
C ASN A 142 -6.87 14.10 5.46
N PRO A 143 -6.72 13.66 6.72
CA PRO A 143 -5.86 12.53 7.06
C PRO A 143 -6.44 11.18 6.66
N GLY A 144 -7.75 11.13 6.41
CA GLY A 144 -8.53 9.91 6.30
C GLY A 144 -8.20 9.04 5.10
N PRO A 145 -8.61 7.77 5.16
CA PRO A 145 -8.39 6.82 4.08
C PRO A 145 -9.27 7.14 2.87
N ARG A 146 -8.71 6.92 1.67
CA ARG A 146 -9.39 7.12 0.39
C ARG A 146 -9.23 5.90 -0.51
N PRO A 147 -10.25 5.55 -1.34
CA PRO A 147 -10.16 4.41 -2.26
C PRO A 147 -8.95 4.57 -3.18
N LEU A 148 -8.12 3.53 -3.27
CA LEU A 148 -6.90 3.58 -4.08
C LEU A 148 -7.19 3.85 -5.56
N SER A 149 -8.27 3.31 -6.10
CA SER A 149 -8.70 3.55 -7.48
C SER A 149 -9.00 5.02 -7.76
N LYS A 150 -9.62 5.73 -6.80
CA LYS A 150 -9.88 7.17 -6.94
C LYS A 150 -8.61 8.01 -6.85
N VAL A 151 -7.70 7.61 -5.98
CA VAL A 151 -6.41 8.27 -5.82
C VAL A 151 -5.57 8.15 -7.08
N THR A 152 -5.44 6.94 -7.61
CA THR A 152 -4.60 6.66 -8.78
C THR A 152 -5.20 7.14 -10.11
N ALA A 153 -6.50 7.43 -10.15
CA ALA A 153 -7.14 7.99 -11.34
C ALA A 153 -6.65 9.42 -11.70
N THR A 154 -6.01 10.10 -10.75
CA THR A 154 -5.48 11.47 -10.93
C THR A 154 -3.97 11.51 -11.21
N TRP A 155 -3.31 10.37 -11.35
CA TRP A 155 -1.85 10.25 -11.55
C TRP A 155 -1.44 10.09 -13.01
#